data_dc121c200704c72e81c78a34f1b2441d
#
_entry.id   dc121c200704c72e81c78a34f1b2441d
#
_cell.length_a   1.000
_cell.length_b   1.000
_cell.length_c   1.000
_cell.angle_alpha   90.00
_cell.angle_beta   90.00
_cell.angle_gamma   90.00
#
_symmetry.space_group_name_H-M   'P 1'
#
loop_
_entity.id
_entity.type
_entity.pdbx_description
1 polymer ?
#
loop_
_entity_poly.entity_id
_entity_poly.type
_entity_poly.pdbx_seq_one_letter_code
_entity_poly.pdbx_strand_id
1 'polypeptide(L)'
;MRSATYTFTTVVPAPVERVFQVLTDPHTMAQWLPAARAVEAVPPLKKGSRLRVVYDTREAEIEVVDFNQPSVFGWSERSGRRSWRTFFRLEFAGASTRLTVQVVWQAPSLIAWLKVKLKQSRNITGQMDVMIQNLRLALEK
;
A
#
# COMPACT_ATOMS: atom_id res chain seq x y z
N MET A 1 13.51 -10.65 -15.96
CA MET A 1 12.85 -9.55 -15.24
C MET A 1 13.65 -9.16 -14.02
N ARG A 2 13.80 -7.88 -13.80
CA ARG A 2 14.50 -7.37 -12.62
C ARG A 2 13.53 -6.74 -11.66
N SER A 3 13.77 -6.95 -10.37
CA SER A 3 12.93 -6.37 -9.31
C SER A 3 13.71 -5.38 -8.48
N ALA A 4 13.01 -4.41 -7.94
CA ALA A 4 13.51 -3.47 -6.94
C ALA A 4 12.54 -3.50 -5.74
N THR A 5 13.10 -3.42 -4.55
CA THR A 5 12.32 -3.46 -3.32
C THR A 5 12.64 -2.24 -2.46
N TYR A 6 11.59 -1.60 -1.97
CA TYR A 6 11.69 -0.49 -1.03
C TYR A 6 10.99 -0.90 0.26
N THR A 7 11.65 -0.72 1.39
CA THR A 7 11.11 -1.08 2.69
C THR A 7 11.13 0.12 3.61
N PHE A 8 10.02 0.35 4.28
CA PHE A 8 9.86 1.45 5.21
C PHE A 8 9.20 0.92 6.49
N THR A 9 9.75 1.28 7.64
CA THR A 9 9.22 0.86 8.94
C THR A 9 8.95 2.08 9.81
N THR A 10 7.78 2.09 10.44
CA THR A 10 7.39 3.15 11.37
C THR A 10 6.52 2.59 12.48
N VAL A 11 6.28 3.40 13.50
CA VAL A 11 5.35 3.08 14.58
C VAL A 11 4.14 4.01 14.46
N VAL A 12 2.94 3.43 14.48
CA VAL A 12 1.70 4.20 14.45
C VAL A 12 0.98 4.06 15.80
N PRO A 13 0.38 5.15 16.31
CA PRO A 13 -0.17 5.19 17.67
C PRO A 13 -1.58 4.60 17.75
N ALA A 14 -1.73 3.34 17.38
CA ALA A 14 -3.01 2.63 17.49
C ALA A 14 -2.74 1.13 17.59
N PRO A 15 -3.66 0.37 18.23
CA PRO A 15 -3.51 -1.09 18.32
C PRO A 15 -3.56 -1.76 16.95
N VAL A 16 -2.94 -2.93 16.87
CA VAL A 16 -2.77 -3.66 15.60
C VAL A 16 -4.09 -3.96 14.91
N GLU A 17 -5.13 -4.32 15.65
CA GLU A 17 -6.46 -4.60 15.09
C GLU A 17 -7.08 -3.35 14.46
N ARG A 18 -6.90 -2.21 15.11
CA ARG A 18 -7.42 -0.94 14.60
C ARG A 18 -6.67 -0.51 13.34
N VAL A 19 -5.36 -0.64 13.32
CA VAL A 19 -4.55 -0.31 12.14
C VAL A 19 -4.94 -1.20 10.97
N PHE A 20 -5.06 -2.51 11.22
CA PHE A 20 -5.47 -3.44 10.17
C PHE A 20 -6.86 -3.13 9.62
N GLN A 21 -7.81 -2.79 10.49
CA GLN A 21 -9.15 -2.41 10.09
C GLN A 21 -9.14 -1.19 9.16
N VAL A 22 -8.39 -0.15 9.51
CA VAL A 22 -8.28 1.05 8.68
C VAL A 22 -7.60 0.76 7.35
N LEU A 23 -6.57 -0.09 7.34
CA LEU A 23 -5.86 -0.46 6.12
C LEU A 23 -6.74 -1.25 5.15
N THR A 24 -7.65 -2.07 5.64
CA THR A 24 -8.40 -3.04 4.83
C THR A 24 -9.84 -2.65 4.58
N ASP A 25 -10.28 -1.48 5.04
CA ASP A 25 -11.62 -0.97 4.77
C ASP A 25 -11.58 -0.08 3.51
N PRO A 26 -12.31 -0.43 2.43
CA PRO A 26 -12.34 0.40 1.23
C PRO A 26 -12.72 1.86 1.50
N HIS A 27 -13.57 2.10 2.49
CA HIS A 27 -14.02 3.45 2.87
C HIS A 27 -12.86 4.30 3.39
N THR A 28 -12.02 3.72 4.25
CA THR A 28 -10.86 4.43 4.81
C THR A 28 -9.68 4.45 3.86
N MET A 29 -9.57 3.47 2.97
CA MET A 29 -8.49 3.42 1.98
C MET A 29 -8.44 4.68 1.11
N ALA A 30 -9.60 5.24 0.76
CA ALA A 30 -9.67 6.49 0.00
C ALA A 30 -9.09 7.67 0.77
N GLN A 31 -9.01 7.58 2.10
CA GLN A 31 -8.49 8.65 2.94
C GLN A 31 -6.96 8.60 3.08
N TRP A 32 -6.38 7.39 3.12
CA TRP A 32 -4.94 7.27 3.37
C TRP A 32 -4.10 7.01 2.11
N LEU A 33 -4.68 6.47 1.04
CA LEU A 33 -3.94 6.29 -0.22
C LEU A 33 -3.66 7.66 -0.84
N PRO A 34 -2.38 7.96 -1.17
CA PRO A 34 -2.04 9.25 -1.77
C PRO A 34 -2.75 9.49 -3.10
N ALA A 35 -3.36 10.67 -3.23
CA ALA A 35 -4.09 11.12 -4.42
C ALA A 35 -5.31 10.28 -4.80
N ALA A 36 -5.78 9.39 -3.92
CA ALA A 36 -6.98 8.60 -4.18
C ALA A 36 -8.24 9.42 -3.88
N ARG A 37 -9.17 9.40 -4.81
CA ARG A 37 -10.49 10.04 -4.66
C ARG A 37 -11.54 9.05 -4.16
N ALA A 38 -11.47 7.83 -4.65
CA ALA A 38 -12.44 6.80 -4.31
C ALA A 38 -11.81 5.41 -4.42
N VAL A 39 -12.29 4.50 -3.60
CA VAL A 39 -11.94 3.08 -3.67
C VAL A 39 -13.25 2.30 -3.75
N GLU A 40 -13.42 1.55 -4.83
CA GLU A 40 -14.61 0.73 -5.07
C GLU A 40 -14.26 -0.73 -4.88
N ALA A 41 -14.95 -1.39 -3.96
CA ALA A 41 -14.77 -2.80 -3.66
C ALA A 41 -15.99 -3.33 -2.92
N VAL A 42 -16.17 -4.64 -2.97
CA VAL A 42 -17.20 -5.34 -2.19
C VAL A 42 -16.56 -5.79 -0.87
N PRO A 43 -16.93 -5.19 0.27
CA PRO A 43 -16.42 -5.63 1.56
C PRO A 43 -17.12 -6.93 2.02
N PRO A 44 -16.49 -7.72 2.91
CA PRO A 44 -15.16 -7.55 3.44
C PRO A 44 -14.08 -7.97 2.44
N LEU A 45 -12.92 -7.31 2.51
CA LEU A 45 -11.79 -7.69 1.68
C LEU A 45 -11.20 -9.03 2.13
N LYS A 46 -10.72 -9.78 1.15
CA LYS A 46 -10.06 -11.07 1.37
C LYS A 46 -9.05 -11.29 0.24
N LYS A 47 -8.23 -12.32 0.36
CA LYS A 47 -7.33 -12.71 -0.73
C LYS A 47 -8.13 -12.98 -2.00
N GLY A 48 -7.72 -12.37 -3.10
CA GLY A 48 -8.40 -12.44 -4.38
C GLY A 48 -9.39 -11.30 -4.64
N SER A 49 -9.73 -10.49 -3.63
CA SER A 49 -10.59 -9.33 -3.83
C SER A 49 -9.97 -8.37 -4.83
N ARG A 50 -10.81 -7.79 -5.68
CA ARG A 50 -10.41 -6.77 -6.63
C ARG A 50 -10.99 -5.44 -6.25
N LEU A 51 -10.14 -4.40 -6.32
CA LEU A 51 -10.52 -3.04 -5.98
C LEU A 51 -10.24 -2.14 -7.17
N ARG A 52 -11.13 -1.20 -7.39
CA ARG A 52 -10.91 -0.12 -8.34
C ARG A 52 -10.58 1.14 -7.56
N VAL A 53 -9.39 1.69 -7.80
CA VAL A 53 -8.95 2.92 -7.15
C VAL A 53 -8.99 4.05 -8.18
N VAL A 54 -9.74 5.09 -7.85
CA VAL A 54 -9.85 6.29 -8.69
C VAL A 54 -8.91 7.33 -8.12
N TYR A 55 -7.84 7.60 -8.87
CA TYR A 55 -6.88 8.65 -8.54
C TYR A 55 -7.24 9.95 -9.29
N ASP A 56 -6.57 11.03 -8.95
CA ASP A 56 -6.79 12.33 -9.60
C ASP A 56 -6.54 12.28 -11.11
N THR A 57 -5.57 11.50 -11.56
CA THR A 57 -5.12 11.48 -12.95
C THR A 57 -5.32 10.15 -13.65
N ARG A 58 -5.73 9.09 -12.93
CA ARG A 58 -5.87 7.75 -13.50
C ARG A 58 -6.76 6.88 -12.63
N GLU A 59 -7.14 5.74 -13.20
CA GLU A 59 -7.78 4.67 -12.45
C GLU A 59 -6.85 3.46 -12.43
N ALA A 60 -6.90 2.69 -11.36
CA ALA A 60 -6.12 1.48 -11.21
C ALA A 60 -6.99 0.35 -10.69
N GLU A 61 -6.74 -0.84 -11.18
CA GLU A 61 -7.34 -2.06 -10.64
C GLU A 61 -6.27 -2.78 -9.84
N ILE A 62 -6.58 -3.08 -8.59
CA ILE A 62 -5.66 -3.81 -7.70
C ILE A 62 -6.30 -5.08 -7.22
N GLU A 63 -5.48 -6.09 -6.99
CA GLU A 63 -5.93 -7.38 -6.47
C GLU A 63 -5.23 -7.67 -5.15
N VAL A 64 -6.01 -8.08 -4.15
CA VAL A 64 -5.46 -8.50 -2.86
C VAL A 64 -4.76 -9.83 -3.05
N VAL A 65 -3.45 -9.87 -2.85
CA VAL A 65 -2.63 -11.07 -3.03
C VAL A 65 -2.21 -11.70 -1.71
N ASP A 66 -2.30 -10.96 -0.61
CA ASP A 66 -1.99 -11.46 0.71
C ASP A 66 -2.95 -10.83 1.73
N PHE A 67 -3.52 -11.66 2.58
CA PHE A 67 -4.48 -11.20 3.58
C PHE A 67 -4.44 -12.15 4.78
N ASN A 68 -3.81 -11.73 5.85
CA ASN A 68 -3.73 -12.49 7.09
C ASN A 68 -3.95 -11.54 8.27
N GLN A 69 -5.19 -11.49 8.74
CA GLN A 69 -5.61 -10.59 9.81
C GLN A 69 -5.02 -11.02 11.15
N PRO A 70 -4.44 -10.10 11.93
CA PRO A 70 -4.25 -8.66 11.69
C PRO A 70 -2.81 -8.32 11.27
N SER A 71 -2.09 -9.24 10.66
CA SER A 71 -0.62 -9.17 10.51
C SER A 71 -0.16 -8.74 9.14
N VAL A 72 -0.85 -9.15 8.07
CA VAL A 72 -0.39 -8.92 6.70
C VAL A 72 -1.53 -8.52 5.79
N PHE A 73 -1.29 -7.48 4.99
CA PHE A 73 -2.18 -7.07 3.91
C PHE A 73 -1.34 -6.67 2.72
N GLY A 74 -1.59 -7.23 1.56
CA GLY A 74 -0.83 -6.93 0.37
C GLY A 74 -1.67 -6.96 -0.90
N TRP A 75 -1.30 -6.13 -1.85
CA TRP A 75 -1.97 -6.10 -3.15
C TRP A 75 -0.98 -6.02 -4.29
N SER A 76 -1.48 -6.36 -5.48
CA SER A 76 -0.76 -6.27 -6.74
C SER A 76 -1.49 -5.29 -7.66
N GLU A 77 -0.74 -4.42 -8.31
CA GLU A 77 -1.24 -3.51 -9.32
C GLU A 77 -0.47 -3.75 -10.61
N ARG A 78 -1.17 -3.82 -11.75
CA ARG A 78 -0.56 -3.91 -13.08
C ARG A 78 -0.84 -2.66 -13.87
N SER A 79 0.21 -2.16 -14.54
CA SER A 79 0.11 -1.06 -15.48
C SER A 79 1.01 -1.37 -16.68
N GLY A 80 0.42 -1.88 -17.77
CA GLY A 80 1.16 -2.34 -18.93
C GLY A 80 2.05 -3.53 -18.61
N ARG A 81 3.35 -3.42 -18.90
CA ARG A 81 4.35 -4.45 -18.60
C ARG A 81 4.94 -4.35 -17.20
N ARG A 82 4.56 -3.33 -16.45
CA ARG A 82 5.07 -3.10 -15.10
C ARG A 82 4.10 -3.66 -14.08
N SER A 83 4.63 -4.17 -12.99
CA SER A 83 3.80 -4.61 -11.88
C SER A 83 4.38 -4.10 -10.57
N TRP A 84 3.50 -3.70 -9.69
CA TRP A 84 3.83 -3.30 -8.33
C TRP A 84 3.13 -4.21 -7.38
N ARG A 85 3.81 -4.55 -6.29
CA ARG A 85 3.20 -5.21 -5.14
C ARG A 85 3.51 -4.40 -3.92
N THR A 86 2.49 -4.15 -3.11
CA THR A 86 2.62 -3.41 -1.87
C THR A 86 2.18 -4.31 -0.73
N PHE A 87 3.02 -4.46 0.28
CA PHE A 87 2.74 -5.29 1.44
C PHE A 87 2.83 -4.45 2.70
N PHE A 88 1.83 -4.63 3.57
CA PHE A 88 1.82 -4.07 4.91
C PHE A 88 1.98 -5.22 5.89
N ARG A 89 2.98 -5.10 6.74
CA ARG A 89 3.21 -6.07 7.83
C ARG A 89 3.08 -5.33 9.15
N LEU A 90 2.24 -5.87 10.03
CA LEU A 90 1.90 -5.26 11.30
C LEU A 90 2.40 -6.13 12.44
N GLU A 91 3.13 -5.52 13.37
CA GLU A 91 3.62 -6.18 14.57
C GLU A 91 3.08 -5.48 15.80
N PHE A 92 2.66 -6.26 16.76
CA PHE A 92 2.16 -5.78 18.04
C PHE A 92 3.27 -5.02 18.80
N ALA A 93 2.94 -3.83 19.27
CA ALA A 93 3.83 -2.98 20.07
C ALA A 93 3.03 -2.28 21.18
N GLY A 94 2.29 -3.07 21.96
CA GLY A 94 1.43 -2.56 23.03
C GLY A 94 0.25 -1.77 22.48
N ALA A 95 0.11 -0.51 22.91
CA ALA A 95 -0.93 0.40 22.41
C ALA A 95 -0.62 0.94 21.02
N SER A 96 0.55 0.63 20.48
CA SER A 96 1.00 1.06 19.14
C SER A 96 1.21 -0.15 18.25
N THR A 97 1.43 0.12 16.97
CA THR A 97 1.72 -0.90 15.97
C THR A 97 3.00 -0.55 15.25
N ARG A 98 3.89 -1.53 15.11
CA ARG A 98 5.04 -1.41 14.24
C ARG A 98 4.60 -1.82 12.84
N LEU A 99 4.62 -0.85 11.93
CA LEU A 99 4.17 -1.03 10.57
C LEU A 99 5.36 -1.04 9.62
N THR A 100 5.50 -2.11 8.86
CA THR A 100 6.49 -2.22 7.79
C THR A 100 5.75 -2.22 6.45
N VAL A 101 6.11 -1.30 5.57
CA VAL A 101 5.57 -1.23 4.22
C VAL A 101 6.68 -1.61 3.26
N GLN A 102 6.38 -2.57 2.39
CA GLN A 102 7.31 -3.04 1.38
C GLN A 102 6.69 -2.89 0.00
N VAL A 103 7.37 -2.18 -0.89
CA VAL A 103 6.96 -2.04 -2.28
C VAL A 103 7.94 -2.81 -3.15
N VAL A 104 7.43 -3.80 -3.86
CA VAL A 104 8.21 -4.63 -4.78
C VAL A 104 7.81 -4.28 -6.20
N TRP A 105 8.79 -4.03 -7.01
CA TRP A 105 8.61 -3.55 -8.35
C TRP A 105 9.35 -4.39 -9.37
N GLN A 106 8.72 -4.70 -10.48
CA GLN A 106 9.31 -5.49 -11.56
C GLN A 106 9.37 -4.67 -12.84
N ALA A 107 10.52 -4.69 -13.47
CA ALA A 107 10.77 -4.04 -14.75
C ALA A 107 11.25 -5.08 -15.77
N PRO A 108 10.86 -4.93 -17.06
CA PRO A 108 11.15 -5.94 -18.07
C PRO A 108 12.61 -5.99 -18.51
N SER A 109 13.41 -4.96 -18.23
CA SER A 109 14.82 -4.91 -18.64
C SER A 109 15.67 -4.19 -17.61
N LEU A 110 17.00 -4.38 -17.72
CA LEU A 110 17.97 -3.71 -16.88
C LEU A 110 17.89 -2.18 -17.02
N ILE A 111 17.73 -1.69 -18.25
CA ILE A 111 17.65 -0.25 -18.50
C ILE A 111 16.38 0.34 -17.90
N ALA A 112 15.24 -0.33 -18.09
CA ALA A 112 13.99 0.08 -17.47
C ALA A 112 14.09 0.04 -15.94
N TRP A 113 14.72 -1.00 -15.38
CA TRP A 113 14.96 -1.12 -13.95
C TRP A 113 15.79 0.04 -13.40
N LEU A 114 16.88 0.40 -14.08
CA LEU A 114 17.74 1.53 -13.67
C LEU A 114 17.02 2.86 -13.74
N LYS A 115 16.31 3.14 -14.83
CA LYS A 115 15.53 4.38 -15.00
C LYS A 115 14.54 4.55 -13.87
N VAL A 116 13.90 3.47 -13.54
CA VAL A 116 12.88 3.44 -12.53
C VAL A 116 13.47 3.60 -11.14
N LYS A 117 14.54 2.86 -10.83
CA LYS A 117 15.22 2.96 -9.55
C LYS A 117 15.72 4.38 -9.27
N LEU A 118 16.21 5.07 -10.30
CA LEU A 118 16.71 6.44 -10.16
C LEU A 118 15.60 7.48 -10.03
N LYS A 119 14.52 7.35 -10.82
CA LYS A 119 13.44 8.34 -10.83
C LYS A 119 12.44 8.13 -9.70
N GLN A 120 12.13 6.89 -9.38
CA GLN A 120 11.00 6.59 -8.50
C GLN A 120 11.39 6.43 -7.03
N SER A 121 12.66 6.26 -6.71
CA SER A 121 13.07 6.18 -5.30
C SER A 121 12.65 7.43 -4.52
N ARG A 122 12.78 8.61 -5.12
CA ARG A 122 12.34 9.87 -4.50
C ARG A 122 10.82 9.98 -4.42
N ASN A 123 10.12 9.59 -5.49
CA ASN A 123 8.66 9.62 -5.52
C ASN A 123 8.05 8.63 -4.53
N ILE A 124 8.62 7.42 -4.45
CA ILE A 124 8.15 6.40 -3.51
C ILE A 124 8.34 6.87 -2.07
N THR A 125 9.49 7.44 -1.74
CA THR A 125 9.74 7.95 -0.39
C THR A 125 8.76 9.06 -0.02
N GLY A 126 8.54 10.02 -0.92
CA GLY A 126 7.58 11.09 -0.71
C GLY A 126 6.15 10.58 -0.56
N GLN A 127 5.75 9.63 -1.39
CA GLN A 127 4.42 9.01 -1.30
C GLN A 127 4.25 8.22 -0.01
N MET A 128 5.30 7.53 0.46
CA MET A 128 5.25 6.81 1.73
C MET A 128 5.04 7.75 2.90
N ASP A 129 5.74 8.89 2.92
CA ASP A 129 5.57 9.88 3.98
C ASP A 129 4.14 10.43 4.00
N VAL A 130 3.58 10.77 2.84
CA VAL A 130 2.20 11.24 2.72
C VAL A 130 1.23 10.16 3.16
N MET A 131 1.43 8.93 2.73
CA MET A 131 0.58 7.79 3.08
C MET A 131 0.56 7.57 4.59
N ILE A 132 1.71 7.59 5.25
CA ILE A 132 1.79 7.40 6.70
C ILE A 132 1.11 8.53 7.46
N GLN A 133 1.30 9.78 7.03
CA GLN A 133 0.60 10.91 7.64
C GLN A 133 -0.90 10.79 7.48
N ASN A 134 -1.37 10.43 6.29
CA ASN A 134 -2.80 10.22 6.02
C ASN A 134 -3.36 9.08 6.87
N LEU A 135 -2.59 7.99 7.01
CA LEU A 135 -2.99 6.86 7.84
C LEU A 135 -3.13 7.27 9.31
N ARG A 136 -2.20 8.04 9.83
CA ARG A 136 -2.28 8.56 11.20
C ARG A 136 -3.51 9.43 11.40
N LEU A 137 -3.81 10.29 10.45
CA LEU A 137 -5.03 11.12 10.50
C LEU A 137 -6.31 10.27 10.45
N ALA A 138 -6.32 9.24 9.63
CA ALA A 138 -7.47 8.33 9.56
C ALA A 138 -7.66 7.55 10.86
N LEU A 139 -6.58 7.22 11.56
CA LEU A 139 -6.64 6.53 12.85
C LEU A 139 -7.14 7.39 13.99
N GLU A 140 -7.06 8.72 13.86
CA GLU A 140 -7.55 9.67 14.86
C GLU A 140 -9.07 9.84 14.83
N LYS A 141 -9.71 9.43 13.75
CA LYS A 141 -11.18 9.62 13.58
C LYS A 141 -12.02 8.53 14.24
#